data_e2736d2810b887336becfd47808fa24e
#
_entry.id   e2736d2810b887336becfd47808fa24e
#
_cell.length_a   1.000
_cell.length_b   1.000
_cell.length_c   1.000
_cell.angle_alpha   90.00
_cell.angle_beta   90.00
_cell.angle_gamma   90.00
#
_symmetry.space_group_name_H-M   'P 1'
#
loop_
_entity.id
_entity.type
_entity.pdbx_description
1 polymer ?
#
loop_
_entity_poly.entity_id
_entity_poly.type
_entity_poly.pdbx_seq_one_letter_code
_entity_poly.pdbx_strand_id
1 'polypeptide(L)'
;FLLAGMFPLLVIGIFSIASVRKQMLARYESLEKADGLRVASSLNDITTTVYSSSDTLLNSNQCLSLFAAESLDSGIEEQLTALERALQTYFENTAAVARIQIYTNNPNLQNSEHIHYQQNFVLDEWRKTLGNNWSTWASLQRYTAIVRQPYRELTLIRRIGVASSKYQAFLVVGLDRNTIKNHLEQSSNETTISLDGTQIIYATDSVLIGKDMEFPDDFSGYIYRYTGPKEIGNQMRLVNYVTLQSYKSNNLFYVRTVDPDALKTINHTVAVFVLILVLALLVPLILMICFSDYFSTRITTLKSAMHRASLGDYNIIEQFRGDDELSDTFKDLKLTVDAIHDKEAQFYEARIREQQLVNRQQQMEFEMLASQINPHFLYN
;
A
#
# COMPACT_ATOMS: atom_id res chain seq x y z
N PHE A 1 -1.27 -9.13 37.88
CA PHE A 1 -1.57 -10.18 36.88
C PHE A 1 -1.93 -9.59 35.51
N LEU A 2 -2.84 -8.60 35.46
CA LEU A 2 -3.31 -7.94 34.25
C LEU A 2 -2.15 -7.29 33.45
N LEU A 3 -1.30 -6.48 34.12
CA LEU A 3 -0.13 -5.84 33.54
C LEU A 3 0.89 -6.86 32.98
N ALA A 4 1.11 -7.98 33.68
CA ALA A 4 2.06 -9.01 33.27
C ALA A 4 1.63 -9.76 32.01
N GLY A 5 0.34 -9.96 31.77
CA GLY A 5 -0.18 -10.62 30.58
C GLY A 5 -0.37 -9.69 29.38
N MET A 6 -0.90 -8.48 29.60
CA MET A 6 -1.21 -7.53 28.51
C MET A 6 0.01 -6.79 27.99
N PHE A 7 1.00 -6.50 28.82
CA PHE A 7 2.20 -5.77 28.41
C PHE A 7 3.02 -6.51 27.32
N PRO A 8 3.35 -7.80 27.44
CA PRO A 8 4.03 -8.54 26.38
C PRO A 8 3.24 -8.56 25.07
N LEU A 9 1.91 -8.74 25.16
CA LEU A 9 1.04 -8.79 23.98
C LEU A 9 1.00 -7.44 23.25
N LEU A 10 0.97 -6.32 24.00
CA LEU A 10 1.05 -4.98 23.44
C LEU A 10 2.40 -4.73 22.76
N VAL A 11 3.52 -5.10 23.40
CA VAL A 11 4.87 -4.93 22.83
C VAL A 11 5.03 -5.74 21.54
N ILE A 12 4.63 -7.02 21.57
CA ILE A 12 4.68 -7.91 20.40
C ILE A 12 3.77 -7.38 19.29
N GLY A 13 2.58 -6.90 19.63
CA GLY A 13 1.63 -6.34 18.68
C GLY A 13 2.18 -5.10 17.98
N ILE A 14 2.72 -4.13 18.70
CA ILE A 14 3.34 -2.92 18.12
C ILE A 14 4.52 -3.30 17.23
N PHE A 15 5.40 -4.19 17.70
CA PHE A 15 6.53 -4.64 16.91
C PHE A 15 6.10 -5.36 15.62
N SER A 16 5.08 -6.22 15.71
CA SER A 16 4.50 -6.93 14.57
C SER A 16 3.92 -5.95 13.53
N ILE A 17 3.15 -4.96 13.97
CA ILE A 17 2.58 -3.92 13.10
C ILE A 17 3.68 -3.12 12.39
N ALA A 18 4.70 -2.70 13.13
CA ALA A 18 5.83 -1.98 12.56
C ALA A 18 6.59 -2.84 11.53
N SER A 19 6.80 -4.13 11.82
CA SER A 19 7.44 -5.09 10.92
C SER A 19 6.62 -5.31 9.65
N VAL A 20 5.30 -5.54 9.77
CA VAL A 20 4.40 -5.71 8.62
C VAL A 20 4.41 -4.46 7.73
N ARG A 21 4.30 -3.26 8.32
CA ARG A 21 4.37 -2.00 7.57
C ARG A 21 5.68 -1.88 6.79
N LYS A 22 6.83 -2.16 7.44
CA LYS A 22 8.14 -2.11 6.81
C LYS A 22 8.27 -3.12 5.66
N GLN A 23 7.82 -4.35 5.87
CA GLN A 23 7.87 -5.40 4.85
C GLN A 23 6.98 -5.08 3.65
N MET A 24 5.76 -4.58 3.89
CA MET A 24 4.86 -4.15 2.83
C MET A 24 5.44 -3.00 2.03
N LEU A 25 5.96 -1.96 2.70
CA LEU A 25 6.59 -0.83 2.01
C LEU A 25 7.75 -1.31 1.13
N ALA A 26 8.66 -2.10 1.65
CA ALA A 26 9.80 -2.65 0.89
C ALA A 26 9.34 -3.50 -0.30
N ARG A 27 8.26 -4.28 -0.15
CA ARG A 27 7.67 -5.05 -1.24
C ARG A 27 7.12 -4.16 -2.35
N TYR A 28 6.32 -3.15 -1.99
CA TYR A 28 5.75 -2.22 -2.96
C TYR A 28 6.83 -1.35 -3.63
N GLU A 29 7.85 -0.91 -2.90
CA GLU A 29 9.02 -0.23 -3.47
C GLU A 29 9.75 -1.11 -4.50
N SER A 30 9.91 -2.40 -4.21
CA SER A 30 10.52 -3.34 -5.16
C SER A 30 9.67 -3.52 -6.42
N LEU A 31 8.34 -3.61 -6.29
CA LEU A 31 7.41 -3.71 -7.41
C LEU A 31 7.42 -2.43 -8.25
N GLU A 32 7.36 -1.27 -7.62
CA GLU A 32 7.39 0.03 -8.28
C GLU A 32 8.71 0.25 -9.03
N LYS A 33 9.83 -0.13 -8.41
CA LYS A 33 11.14 -0.11 -9.07
C LYS A 33 11.19 -1.01 -10.29
N ALA A 34 10.64 -2.23 -10.19
CA ALA A 34 10.60 -3.16 -11.30
C ALA A 34 9.75 -2.63 -12.45
N ASP A 35 8.59 -2.02 -12.15
CA ASP A 35 7.73 -1.42 -13.16
C ASP A 35 8.38 -0.21 -13.84
N GLY A 36 9.00 0.69 -13.09
CA GLY A 36 9.74 1.81 -13.66
C GLY A 36 10.90 1.38 -14.56
N LEU A 37 11.62 0.34 -14.19
CA LEU A 37 12.67 -0.23 -15.05
C LEU A 37 12.08 -0.88 -16.31
N ARG A 38 10.94 -1.55 -16.22
CA ARG A 38 10.22 -2.11 -17.36
C ARG A 38 9.83 -1.01 -18.34
N VAL A 39 9.22 0.07 -17.85
CA VAL A 39 8.82 1.22 -18.67
C VAL A 39 10.03 1.85 -19.37
N ALA A 40 11.13 2.08 -18.63
CA ALA A 40 12.37 2.60 -19.19
C ALA A 40 12.97 1.67 -20.25
N SER A 41 12.98 0.35 -20.00
CA SER A 41 13.45 -0.63 -20.99
C SER A 41 12.59 -0.63 -22.25
N SER A 42 11.25 -0.64 -22.10
CA SER A 42 10.34 -0.58 -23.25
C SER A 42 10.53 0.68 -24.08
N LEU A 43 10.71 1.83 -23.43
CA LEU A 43 11.01 3.09 -24.12
C LEU A 43 12.37 3.03 -24.85
N ASN A 44 13.39 2.46 -24.18
CA ASN A 44 14.70 2.26 -24.78
C ASN A 44 14.64 1.35 -26.01
N ASP A 45 13.90 0.25 -25.93
CA ASP A 45 13.76 -0.72 -27.02
C ASP A 45 13.07 -0.09 -28.23
N ILE A 46 11.98 0.68 -28.01
CA ILE A 46 11.29 1.42 -29.08
C ILE A 46 12.24 2.42 -29.73
N THR A 47 12.88 3.27 -28.93
CA THR A 47 13.75 4.34 -29.45
C THR A 47 15.00 3.79 -30.14
N THR A 48 15.58 2.71 -29.61
CA THR A 48 16.74 2.02 -30.21
C THR A 48 16.36 1.34 -31.52
N THR A 49 15.21 0.66 -31.59
CA THR A 49 14.72 0.01 -32.81
C THR A 49 14.49 1.04 -33.91
N VAL A 50 13.77 2.11 -33.60
CA VAL A 50 13.53 3.18 -34.58
C VAL A 50 14.83 3.84 -35.05
N TYR A 51 15.75 4.09 -34.12
CA TYR A 51 17.06 4.64 -34.50
C TYR A 51 17.86 3.69 -35.38
N SER A 52 18.01 2.42 -35.00
CA SER A 52 18.82 1.42 -35.70
C SER A 52 18.28 1.13 -37.09
N SER A 53 16.95 1.03 -37.24
CA SER A 53 16.32 0.83 -38.53
C SER A 53 16.53 2.05 -39.45
N SER A 54 16.42 3.28 -38.87
CA SER A 54 16.74 4.50 -39.65
C SER A 54 18.21 4.59 -40.00
N ASP A 55 19.12 4.03 -39.20
CA ASP A 55 20.56 3.98 -39.47
C ASP A 55 20.86 3.09 -40.68
N THR A 56 20.21 1.96 -40.79
CA THR A 56 20.31 1.07 -41.94
C THR A 56 19.87 1.73 -43.25
N LEU A 57 18.80 2.53 -43.19
CA LEU A 57 18.31 3.28 -44.36
C LEU A 57 19.30 4.38 -44.83
N LEU A 58 19.88 5.12 -43.88
CA LEU A 58 20.66 6.31 -44.18
C LEU A 58 22.14 6.04 -44.49
N ASN A 59 22.71 4.95 -43.97
CA ASN A 59 24.15 4.65 -44.13
C ASN A 59 24.50 3.98 -45.47
N SER A 60 23.54 3.83 -46.39
CA SER A 60 23.88 3.41 -47.74
C SER A 60 24.57 4.55 -48.50
N ASN A 61 25.70 4.28 -49.14
CA ASN A 61 26.40 5.26 -49.98
C ASN A 61 25.47 5.85 -51.05
N GLN A 62 24.49 5.09 -51.50
CA GLN A 62 23.48 5.50 -52.46
C GLN A 62 22.55 6.59 -51.90
N CYS A 63 22.13 6.49 -50.63
CA CYS A 63 21.32 7.52 -49.98
C CYS A 63 22.07 8.85 -49.88
N LEU A 64 23.36 8.82 -49.50
CA LEU A 64 24.17 10.03 -49.36
C LEU A 64 24.39 10.74 -50.70
N SER A 65 24.71 10.00 -51.79
CA SER A 65 24.90 10.56 -53.12
C SER A 65 23.64 11.17 -53.71
N LEU A 66 22.46 10.57 -53.42
CA LEU A 66 21.17 11.06 -53.88
C LEU A 66 20.89 12.50 -53.41
N PHE A 67 21.10 12.79 -52.12
CA PHE A 67 20.83 14.12 -51.57
C PHE A 67 21.89 15.17 -51.97
N ALA A 68 23.02 14.75 -52.48
CA ALA A 68 24.05 15.63 -53.00
C ALA A 68 23.94 15.88 -54.51
N ALA A 69 23.07 15.18 -55.21
CA ALA A 69 22.98 15.22 -56.67
C ALA A 69 22.67 16.64 -57.20
N GLU A 70 23.44 17.09 -58.21
CA GLU A 70 23.26 18.40 -58.84
C GLU A 70 22.32 18.34 -60.06
N SER A 71 22.02 17.15 -60.57
CA SER A 71 21.11 16.89 -61.68
C SER A 71 20.39 15.58 -61.50
N LEU A 72 19.17 15.48 -62.03
CA LEU A 72 18.42 14.23 -62.14
C LEU A 72 18.89 13.52 -63.44
N ASP A 73 19.55 12.39 -63.24
CA ASP A 73 19.80 11.43 -64.33
C ASP A 73 19.02 10.12 -64.03
N SER A 74 19.00 9.19 -64.97
CA SER A 74 18.27 7.93 -64.85
C SER A 74 18.75 7.07 -63.65
N GLY A 75 20.03 7.20 -63.27
CA GLY A 75 20.57 6.49 -62.10
C GLY A 75 20.11 7.10 -60.81
N ILE A 76 19.96 8.42 -60.71
CA ILE A 76 19.43 9.13 -59.54
C ILE A 76 17.91 8.85 -59.36
N GLU A 77 17.14 8.79 -60.48
CA GLU A 77 15.71 8.44 -60.42
C GLU A 77 15.46 7.00 -59.91
N GLU A 78 16.32 6.05 -60.34
CA GLU A 78 16.26 4.67 -59.85
C GLU A 78 16.59 4.60 -58.36
N GLN A 79 17.61 5.31 -57.87
CA GLN A 79 17.97 5.41 -56.46
C GLN A 79 16.88 6.07 -55.65
N LEU A 80 16.22 7.10 -56.14
CA LEU A 80 15.10 7.78 -55.51
C LEU A 80 13.92 6.80 -55.31
N THR A 81 13.60 6.06 -56.37
CA THR A 81 12.50 5.05 -56.32
C THR A 81 12.84 3.92 -55.35
N ALA A 82 14.10 3.49 -55.31
CA ALA A 82 14.54 2.47 -54.34
C ALA A 82 14.46 2.97 -52.89
N LEU A 83 14.86 4.23 -52.63
CA LEU A 83 14.76 4.83 -51.30
C LEU A 83 13.30 4.99 -50.86
N GLU A 84 12.41 5.44 -51.72
CA GLU A 84 10.97 5.55 -51.44
C GLU A 84 10.39 4.19 -51.04
N ARG A 85 10.68 3.13 -51.78
CA ARG A 85 10.24 1.77 -51.40
C ARG A 85 10.83 1.33 -50.07
N ALA A 86 12.07 1.65 -49.76
CA ALA A 86 12.72 1.32 -48.51
C ALA A 86 12.05 2.08 -47.34
N LEU A 87 11.72 3.37 -47.52
CA LEU A 87 10.98 4.18 -46.53
C LEU A 87 9.58 3.64 -46.28
N GLN A 88 8.84 3.29 -47.36
CA GLN A 88 7.54 2.68 -47.27
C GLN A 88 7.59 1.33 -46.54
N THR A 89 8.53 0.46 -46.89
CA THR A 89 8.74 -0.84 -46.24
C THR A 89 9.07 -0.67 -44.75
N TYR A 90 9.91 0.32 -44.43
CA TYR A 90 10.22 0.63 -43.02
C TYR A 90 9.00 1.10 -42.26
N PHE A 91 8.21 2.01 -42.82
CA PHE A 91 6.96 2.50 -42.25
C PHE A 91 5.97 1.36 -41.98
N GLU A 92 5.75 0.49 -42.95
CA GLU A 92 4.81 -0.64 -42.84
C GLU A 92 5.26 -1.70 -41.81
N ASN A 93 6.58 -1.94 -41.72
CA ASN A 93 7.10 -3.00 -40.83
C ASN A 93 7.43 -2.52 -39.43
N THR A 94 7.33 -1.22 -39.13
CA THR A 94 7.66 -0.66 -37.82
C THR A 94 6.43 -0.06 -37.16
N ALA A 95 5.68 -0.87 -36.40
CA ALA A 95 4.43 -0.47 -35.76
C ALA A 95 4.56 0.75 -34.83
N ALA A 96 5.79 1.04 -34.34
CA ALA A 96 6.06 2.21 -33.51
C ALA A 96 6.16 3.52 -34.30
N VAL A 97 6.16 3.47 -35.64
CA VAL A 97 6.31 4.64 -36.51
C VAL A 97 4.96 5.07 -37.05
N ALA A 98 4.53 6.29 -36.71
CA ALA A 98 3.35 6.93 -37.27
C ALA A 98 3.67 7.68 -38.58
N ARG A 99 4.93 8.11 -38.76
CA ARG A 99 5.31 8.93 -39.89
C ARG A 99 6.82 8.84 -40.10
N ILE A 100 7.21 8.76 -41.38
CA ILE A 100 8.60 8.89 -41.80
C ILE A 100 8.67 9.84 -43.01
N GLN A 101 9.52 10.87 -42.91
CA GLN A 101 9.67 11.89 -43.96
C GLN A 101 11.11 12.36 -44.01
N ILE A 102 11.59 12.65 -45.23
CA ILE A 102 12.87 13.32 -45.47
C ILE A 102 12.59 14.72 -46.01
N TYR A 103 13.15 15.71 -45.36
CA TYR A 103 13.09 17.11 -45.82
C TYR A 103 14.43 17.51 -46.37
N THR A 104 14.46 18.09 -47.58
CA THR A 104 15.68 18.53 -48.25
C THR A 104 15.49 19.87 -48.95
N ASN A 105 16.55 20.66 -49.06
CA ASN A 105 16.59 21.87 -49.89
C ASN A 105 17.20 21.62 -51.27
N ASN A 106 17.35 20.35 -51.69
CA ASN A 106 17.81 20.03 -53.04
C ASN A 106 16.64 20.20 -54.02
N PRO A 107 16.67 21.21 -54.93
CA PRO A 107 15.56 21.48 -55.83
C PRO A 107 15.45 20.44 -56.94
N ASN A 108 16.48 19.62 -57.15
CA ASN A 108 16.47 18.56 -58.16
C ASN A 108 15.65 17.33 -57.71
N LEU A 109 15.35 17.19 -56.42
CA LEU A 109 14.51 16.11 -55.88
C LEU A 109 13.08 16.56 -55.86
N GLN A 110 12.20 15.84 -56.60
CA GLN A 110 10.78 16.13 -56.63
C GLN A 110 10.11 15.66 -55.33
N ASN A 111 9.02 16.33 -54.98
CA ASN A 111 8.19 15.90 -53.84
C ASN A 111 7.57 14.53 -54.15
N SER A 112 7.67 13.64 -53.16
CA SER A 112 7.08 12.31 -53.17
C SER A 112 6.33 12.08 -51.88
N GLU A 113 5.90 10.86 -51.61
CA GLU A 113 5.15 10.52 -50.38
C GLU A 113 5.99 10.75 -49.13
N HIS A 114 7.27 10.38 -49.18
CA HIS A 114 8.17 10.44 -48.02
C HIS A 114 9.28 11.48 -48.16
N ILE A 115 9.53 12.05 -49.32
CA ILE A 115 10.60 13.02 -49.59
C ILE A 115 9.99 14.36 -49.98
N HIS A 116 10.34 15.42 -49.29
CA HIS A 116 9.77 16.76 -49.47
C HIS A 116 10.85 17.81 -49.66
N TYR A 117 10.75 18.53 -50.78
CA TYR A 117 11.52 19.75 -50.93
C TYR A 117 11.01 20.82 -49.98
N GLN A 118 11.94 21.48 -49.28
CA GLN A 118 11.64 22.56 -48.35
C GLN A 118 12.61 23.70 -48.50
N GLN A 119 12.12 24.93 -48.32
CA GLN A 119 12.98 26.10 -48.31
C GLN A 119 13.90 26.10 -47.08
N ASN A 120 15.03 26.80 -47.18
CA ASN A 120 16.07 26.82 -46.14
C ASN A 120 15.52 27.21 -44.74
N PHE A 121 14.59 28.16 -44.67
CA PHE A 121 14.05 28.59 -43.36
C PHE A 121 13.33 27.48 -42.62
N VAL A 122 12.69 26.55 -43.29
CA VAL A 122 12.05 25.37 -42.66
C VAL A 122 13.11 24.40 -42.18
N LEU A 123 14.18 24.18 -42.99
CA LEU A 123 15.29 23.33 -42.59
C LEU A 123 16.09 23.93 -41.43
N ASP A 124 16.11 25.26 -41.28
CA ASP A 124 16.75 25.92 -40.16
C ASP A 124 16.08 25.61 -38.80
N GLU A 125 14.78 25.32 -38.76
CA GLU A 125 14.12 24.85 -37.57
C GLU A 125 14.64 23.47 -37.12
N TRP A 126 14.79 22.54 -38.08
CA TRP A 126 15.37 21.22 -37.80
C TRP A 126 16.84 21.33 -37.39
N ARG A 127 17.60 22.20 -38.04
CA ARG A 127 18.99 22.46 -37.70
C ARG A 127 19.13 23.05 -36.30
N LYS A 128 18.28 23.98 -35.90
CA LYS A 128 18.27 24.56 -34.57
C LYS A 128 17.93 23.49 -33.50
N THR A 129 16.95 22.65 -33.77
CA THR A 129 16.57 21.56 -32.88
C THR A 129 17.69 20.53 -32.72
N LEU A 130 18.40 20.18 -33.77
CA LEU A 130 19.55 19.29 -33.75
C LEU A 130 20.78 19.89 -33.07
N GLY A 131 21.00 21.21 -33.23
CA GLY A 131 22.23 21.88 -32.81
C GLY A 131 23.45 21.27 -33.51
N ASN A 132 24.45 20.89 -32.74
CA ASN A 132 25.68 20.25 -33.27
C ASN A 132 25.57 18.71 -33.35
N ASN A 133 24.46 18.13 -32.98
CA ASN A 133 24.28 16.68 -32.96
C ASN A 133 23.92 16.15 -34.36
N TRP A 134 24.23 14.87 -34.60
CA TRP A 134 23.81 14.15 -35.79
C TRP A 134 22.37 13.66 -35.71
N SER A 135 21.89 13.47 -34.49
CA SER A 135 20.55 13.01 -34.22
C SER A 135 20.05 13.59 -32.89
N THR A 136 18.76 13.80 -32.78
CA THR A 136 18.11 14.21 -31.56
C THR A 136 16.67 13.69 -31.51
N TRP A 137 16.19 13.40 -30.30
CA TRP A 137 14.78 13.24 -30.05
C TRP A 137 14.18 14.58 -29.67
N ALA A 138 12.99 14.86 -30.17
CA ALA A 138 12.27 16.09 -29.90
C ALA A 138 10.78 15.81 -29.65
N SER A 139 10.15 16.62 -28.86
CA SER A 139 8.69 16.62 -28.67
C SER A 139 8.08 17.69 -29.57
N LEU A 140 7.46 17.30 -30.66
CA LEU A 140 6.87 18.22 -31.61
C LEU A 140 5.36 18.33 -31.39
N GLN A 141 4.86 19.58 -31.44
CA GLN A 141 3.42 19.80 -31.40
C GLN A 141 2.84 19.53 -32.80
N ARG A 142 1.79 18.68 -32.83
CA ARG A 142 1.10 18.30 -34.06
C ARG A 142 -0.40 18.53 -33.90
N TYR A 143 -1.07 18.67 -35.06
CA TYR A 143 -2.52 18.81 -35.13
C TYR A 143 -3.05 17.66 -35.99
N THR A 144 -4.08 16.95 -35.48
CA THR A 144 -4.81 16.02 -36.31
C THR A 144 -5.87 16.76 -37.11
N ALA A 145 -6.08 16.35 -38.38
CA ALA A 145 -7.09 16.96 -39.24
C ALA A 145 -8.52 16.74 -38.69
N ILE A 146 -8.74 15.66 -37.93
CA ILE A 146 -10.05 15.26 -37.41
C ILE A 146 -10.37 15.91 -36.07
N VAL A 147 -9.39 15.98 -35.16
CA VAL A 147 -9.53 16.59 -33.82
C VAL A 147 -8.60 17.80 -33.82
N ARG A 148 -9.12 19.00 -33.89
CA ARG A 148 -8.33 20.25 -33.92
C ARG A 148 -7.54 20.50 -32.63
N GLN A 149 -7.31 19.47 -31.80
CA GLN A 149 -6.54 19.54 -30.59
C GLN A 149 -5.07 19.22 -30.88
N PRO A 150 -4.14 20.05 -30.42
CA PRO A 150 -2.73 19.77 -30.56
C PRO A 150 -2.36 18.55 -29.68
N TYR A 151 -1.56 17.66 -30.21
CA TYR A 151 -0.93 16.57 -29.45
C TYR A 151 0.59 16.66 -29.59
N ARG A 152 1.30 16.09 -28.63
CA ARG A 152 2.75 16.01 -28.69
C ARG A 152 3.16 14.66 -29.24
N GLU A 153 4.03 14.73 -30.27
CA GLU A 153 4.60 13.57 -30.95
C GLU A 153 6.10 13.47 -30.59
N LEU A 154 6.53 12.33 -30.09
CA LEU A 154 7.95 12.04 -29.91
C LEU A 154 8.54 11.75 -31.27
N THR A 155 9.52 12.53 -31.70
CA THR A 155 10.05 12.55 -33.04
C THR A 155 11.55 12.40 -32.99
N LEU A 156 12.11 11.46 -33.77
CA LEU A 156 13.54 11.36 -34.07
C LEU A 156 13.86 12.25 -35.25
N ILE A 157 14.84 13.14 -35.11
CA ILE A 157 15.36 13.99 -36.17
C ILE A 157 16.82 13.58 -36.39
N ARG A 158 17.16 13.27 -37.64
CA ARG A 158 18.52 12.87 -38.02
C ARG A 158 19.00 13.67 -39.22
N ARG A 159 20.24 14.14 -39.17
CA ARG A 159 20.90 14.77 -40.31
C ARG A 159 21.35 13.70 -41.27
N ILE A 160 21.03 13.88 -42.55
CA ILE A 160 21.62 13.08 -43.64
C ILE A 160 22.88 13.84 -44.09
N GLY A 161 24.05 13.27 -43.76
CA GLY A 161 25.32 13.96 -43.95
C GLY A 161 25.89 13.69 -45.33
N VAL A 162 26.11 14.78 -46.09
CA VAL A 162 26.95 14.74 -47.27
C VAL A 162 28.07 15.77 -47.06
N ALA A 163 29.29 15.32 -46.84
CA ALA A 163 30.39 16.09 -46.31
C ALA A 163 30.83 17.30 -47.20
N SER A 164 30.40 17.35 -48.46
CA SER A 164 30.75 18.43 -49.40
C SER A 164 29.55 19.00 -50.15
N SER A 165 28.34 18.66 -49.80
CA SER A 165 27.15 19.13 -50.50
C SER A 165 26.69 20.51 -50.01
N LYS A 166 26.31 21.37 -50.96
CA LYS A 166 25.58 22.62 -50.69
C LYS A 166 24.14 22.39 -50.18
N TYR A 167 23.63 21.15 -50.33
CA TYR A 167 22.29 20.77 -49.95
C TYR A 167 22.28 20.11 -48.57
N GLN A 168 21.18 20.25 -47.88
CA GLN A 168 20.94 19.66 -46.58
C GLN A 168 19.72 18.72 -46.65
N ALA A 169 19.75 17.64 -45.89
CA ALA A 169 18.61 16.77 -45.74
C ALA A 169 18.49 16.28 -44.29
N PHE A 170 17.24 16.11 -43.83
CA PHE A 170 16.92 15.65 -42.51
C PHE A 170 15.84 14.55 -42.59
N LEU A 171 16.14 13.41 -41.98
CA LEU A 171 15.13 12.37 -41.73
C LEU A 171 14.38 12.73 -40.47
N VAL A 172 13.06 12.68 -40.54
CA VAL A 172 12.12 12.96 -39.43
C VAL A 172 11.18 11.78 -39.26
N VAL A 173 11.28 11.08 -38.13
CA VAL A 173 10.48 9.89 -37.80
C VAL A 173 9.64 10.19 -36.59
N GLY A 174 8.31 10.30 -36.77
CA GLY A 174 7.36 10.48 -35.68
C GLY A 174 6.88 9.14 -35.17
N LEU A 175 6.84 8.99 -33.83
CA LEU A 175 6.39 7.77 -33.20
C LEU A 175 4.87 7.71 -33.04
N ASP A 176 4.31 6.52 -33.18
CA ASP A 176 2.90 6.29 -32.92
C ASP A 176 2.60 6.29 -31.43
N ARG A 177 1.74 7.22 -31.00
CA ARG A 177 1.35 7.39 -29.61
C ARG A 177 0.64 6.17 -29.05
N ASN A 178 -0.20 5.49 -29.84
CA ASN A 178 -0.95 4.34 -29.36
C ASN A 178 -0.03 3.14 -29.14
N THR A 179 0.94 2.96 -30.04
CA THR A 179 1.96 1.92 -29.89
C THR A 179 2.82 2.18 -28.65
N ILE A 180 3.28 3.42 -28.43
CA ILE A 180 3.98 3.80 -27.19
C ILE A 180 3.11 3.48 -25.97
N LYS A 181 1.85 3.94 -25.98
CA LYS A 181 0.89 3.69 -24.90
C LYS A 181 0.77 2.20 -24.58
N ASN A 182 0.53 1.37 -25.57
CA ASN A 182 0.34 -0.08 -25.39
C ASN A 182 1.59 -0.79 -24.82
N HIS A 183 2.79 -0.28 -25.08
CA HIS A 183 4.03 -0.83 -24.53
C HIS A 183 4.34 -0.34 -23.12
N LEU A 184 3.95 0.89 -22.80
CA LEU A 184 4.24 1.49 -21.50
C LEU A 184 3.17 1.18 -20.45
N GLU A 185 1.88 1.19 -20.83
CA GLU A 185 0.74 0.99 -19.93
C GLU A 185 0.36 -0.48 -19.78
N GLN A 186 1.30 -1.32 -19.34
CA GLN A 186 1.05 -2.73 -19.02
C GLN A 186 0.75 -3.00 -17.54
N SER A 187 0.83 -1.96 -16.71
CA SER A 187 0.50 -1.98 -15.29
C SER A 187 -0.59 -0.96 -14.97
N SER A 188 -1.14 -1.03 -13.76
CA SER A 188 -2.09 -0.01 -13.25
C SER A 188 -1.39 1.29 -12.82
N ASN A 189 -0.05 1.37 -12.90
CA ASN A 189 0.71 2.51 -12.45
C ASN A 189 0.59 3.69 -13.43
N GLU A 190 0.56 4.89 -12.87
CA GLU A 190 0.60 6.12 -13.65
C GLU A 190 2.02 6.35 -14.16
N THR A 191 2.20 6.40 -15.49
CA THR A 191 3.50 6.66 -16.12
C THR A 191 3.55 8.08 -16.63
N THR A 192 4.68 8.75 -16.40
CA THR A 192 4.96 10.10 -16.90
C THR A 192 6.39 10.14 -17.45
N ILE A 193 6.58 10.72 -18.64
CA ILE A 193 7.89 10.83 -19.29
C ILE A 193 8.13 12.27 -19.68
N SER A 194 9.33 12.79 -19.40
CA SER A 194 9.84 14.04 -19.93
C SER A 194 11.14 13.81 -20.73
N LEU A 195 11.50 14.78 -21.57
CA LEU A 195 12.65 14.72 -22.46
C LEU A 195 13.51 15.97 -22.27
N ASP A 196 14.78 15.77 -21.92
CA ASP A 196 15.83 16.82 -21.75
C ASP A 196 15.47 17.96 -20.80
N GLY A 197 14.42 17.81 -20.01
CA GLY A 197 13.92 18.85 -19.11
C GLY A 197 12.71 18.43 -18.33
N THR A 198 12.00 19.39 -17.77
CA THR A 198 10.86 19.14 -16.89
C THR A 198 9.57 18.89 -17.64
N GLN A 199 9.45 19.37 -18.89
CA GLN A 199 8.18 19.30 -19.61
C GLN A 199 7.78 17.87 -19.98
N ILE A 200 6.60 17.47 -19.53
CA ILE A 200 6.01 16.15 -19.76
C ILE A 200 5.62 16.00 -21.23
N ILE A 201 6.19 14.99 -21.88
CA ILE A 201 5.90 14.63 -23.29
C ILE A 201 4.89 13.50 -23.40
N TYR A 202 4.83 12.63 -22.41
CA TYR A 202 3.92 11.51 -22.32
C TYR A 202 3.43 11.33 -20.88
N ALA A 203 2.16 11.05 -20.72
CA ALA A 203 1.58 10.64 -19.44
C ALA A 203 0.36 9.75 -19.68
N THR A 204 0.14 8.80 -18.76
CA THR A 204 -1.09 7.99 -18.68
C THR A 204 -2.30 8.91 -18.51
N ASP A 205 -2.23 9.89 -17.61
CA ASP A 205 -3.18 11.01 -17.57
C ASP A 205 -2.77 12.10 -18.57
N SER A 206 -3.50 12.20 -19.67
CA SER A 206 -3.22 13.17 -20.74
C SER A 206 -3.27 14.64 -20.31
N VAL A 207 -3.95 14.95 -19.18
CA VAL A 207 -4.02 16.31 -18.60
C VAL A 207 -2.65 16.83 -18.13
N LEU A 208 -1.73 15.90 -17.87
CA LEU A 208 -0.37 16.24 -17.42
C LEU A 208 0.57 16.59 -18.59
N ILE A 209 0.23 16.23 -19.82
CA ILE A 209 1.10 16.48 -20.98
C ILE A 209 1.28 17.97 -21.20
N GLY A 210 2.55 18.39 -21.29
CA GLY A 210 2.94 19.79 -21.44
C GLY A 210 3.14 20.56 -20.14
N LYS A 211 2.75 19.96 -18.99
CA LYS A 211 3.10 20.50 -17.67
C LYS A 211 4.52 20.09 -17.29
N ASP A 212 5.04 20.69 -16.23
CA ASP A 212 6.34 20.32 -15.68
C ASP A 212 6.24 19.12 -14.76
N MET A 213 7.19 18.19 -14.87
CA MET A 213 7.37 17.06 -13.98
C MET A 213 8.07 17.53 -12.71
N GLU A 214 7.48 17.22 -11.55
CA GLU A 214 8.13 17.45 -10.27
C GLU A 214 9.20 16.38 -10.01
N PHE A 215 10.42 16.84 -9.71
CA PHE A 215 11.54 15.96 -9.34
C PHE A 215 11.81 15.98 -7.85
N PRO A 216 12.46 14.93 -7.28
CA PRO A 216 12.99 14.98 -5.92
C PRO A 216 14.05 16.07 -5.74
N ASP A 217 14.20 16.56 -4.50
CA ASP A 217 15.14 17.67 -4.19
C ASP A 217 16.61 17.33 -4.44
N ASP A 218 16.95 16.04 -4.38
CA ASP A 218 18.28 15.48 -4.64
C ASP A 218 18.53 15.16 -6.13
N PHE A 219 17.62 15.56 -7.03
CA PHE A 219 17.70 15.27 -8.45
C PHE A 219 18.94 15.90 -9.08
N SER A 220 19.83 15.07 -9.60
CA SER A 220 21.11 15.50 -10.19
C SER A 220 21.10 15.69 -11.70
N GLY A 221 20.00 15.36 -12.36
CA GLY A 221 19.82 15.57 -13.81
C GLY A 221 20.53 14.58 -14.74
N TYR A 222 21.45 13.75 -14.24
CA TYR A 222 22.18 12.80 -15.10
C TYR A 222 21.69 11.36 -14.89
N ILE A 223 22.43 10.49 -14.30
CA ILE A 223 21.95 9.13 -14.00
C ILE A 223 21.27 9.16 -12.64
N TYR A 224 19.95 9.32 -12.62
CA TYR A 224 19.18 9.39 -11.39
C TYR A 224 18.24 8.20 -11.27
N ARG A 225 18.18 7.62 -10.06
CA ARG A 225 17.23 6.56 -9.69
C ARG A 225 16.75 6.81 -8.29
N TYR A 226 15.47 6.88 -8.11
CA TYR A 226 14.82 7.01 -6.80
C TYR A 226 13.60 6.12 -6.76
N THR A 227 13.40 5.42 -5.64
CA THR A 227 12.16 4.69 -5.37
C THR A 227 11.78 4.92 -3.92
N GLY A 228 10.57 5.38 -3.66
CA GLY A 228 10.11 5.62 -2.31
C GLY A 228 8.87 6.52 -2.26
N PRO A 229 8.35 6.77 -1.06
CA PRO A 229 7.21 7.67 -0.89
C PRO A 229 7.63 9.13 -1.14
N LYS A 230 6.83 9.83 -1.96
CA LYS A 230 6.98 11.26 -2.24
C LYS A 230 5.62 11.94 -2.32
N GLU A 231 5.57 13.21 -1.96
CA GLU A 231 4.38 14.04 -2.12
C GLU A 231 4.24 14.47 -3.59
N ILE A 232 3.07 14.16 -4.19
CA ILE A 232 2.68 14.59 -5.53
C ILE A 232 1.27 15.13 -5.44
N GLY A 233 1.07 16.40 -5.82
CA GLY A 233 -0.24 17.02 -5.79
C GLY A 233 -0.91 16.97 -4.41
N ASN A 234 -0.17 17.28 -3.32
CA ASN A 234 -0.61 17.25 -1.92
C ASN A 234 -0.99 15.85 -1.38
N GLN A 235 -0.55 14.77 -2.03
CA GLN A 235 -0.75 13.40 -1.56
C GLN A 235 0.57 12.64 -1.54
N MET A 236 0.82 11.92 -0.43
CA MET A 236 1.94 10.97 -0.39
C MET A 236 1.63 9.78 -1.27
N ARG A 237 2.48 9.54 -2.27
CA ARG A 237 2.38 8.43 -3.21
C ARG A 237 3.70 7.67 -3.28
N LEU A 238 3.64 6.41 -3.66
CA LEU A 238 4.85 5.64 -3.94
C LEU A 238 5.27 5.91 -5.37
N VAL A 239 6.50 6.35 -5.55
CA VAL A 239 7.02 6.78 -6.84
C VAL A 239 8.35 6.11 -7.16
N ASN A 240 8.60 5.94 -8.45
CA ASN A 240 9.91 5.61 -8.94
C ASN A 240 10.32 6.58 -10.05
N TYR A 241 11.57 7.03 -10.01
CA TYR A 241 12.20 7.84 -11.04
C TYR A 241 13.39 7.09 -11.63
N VAL A 242 13.45 7.06 -12.96
CA VAL A 242 14.57 6.47 -13.72
C VAL A 242 14.97 7.42 -14.82
N THR A 243 16.26 7.74 -14.93
CA THR A 243 16.81 8.43 -16.06
C THR A 243 17.33 7.42 -17.09
N LEU A 244 16.99 7.64 -18.35
CA LEU A 244 17.42 6.83 -19.48
C LEU A 244 18.10 7.73 -20.52
N GLN A 245 19.34 7.44 -20.87
CA GLN A 245 19.99 8.07 -22.02
C GLN A 245 19.60 7.35 -23.30
N SER A 246 19.17 8.12 -24.30
CA SER A 246 18.79 7.57 -25.60
C SER A 246 19.99 7.03 -26.35
N TYR A 247 19.76 5.95 -27.13
CA TYR A 247 20.78 5.33 -27.96
C TYR A 247 21.31 6.29 -29.04
N LYS A 248 22.63 6.45 -29.12
CA LYS A 248 23.34 7.31 -30.06
C LYS A 248 22.79 8.75 -30.16
N SER A 249 22.25 9.26 -29.06
CA SER A 249 21.74 10.61 -28.92
C SER A 249 22.15 11.17 -27.56
N ASN A 250 22.23 12.48 -27.42
CA ASN A 250 22.52 13.13 -26.13
C ASN A 250 21.29 13.36 -25.29
N ASN A 251 20.13 12.94 -25.78
CA ASN A 251 18.87 13.14 -25.08
C ASN A 251 18.73 12.25 -23.83
N LEU A 252 18.16 12.82 -22.80
CA LEU A 252 17.80 12.14 -21.54
C LEU A 252 16.29 12.05 -21.43
N PHE A 253 15.79 10.83 -21.26
CA PHE A 253 14.41 10.59 -20.87
C PHE A 253 14.33 10.43 -19.35
N TYR A 254 13.42 11.15 -18.75
CA TYR A 254 13.08 11.02 -17.34
C TYR A 254 11.75 10.30 -17.24
N VAL A 255 11.79 9.10 -16.70
CA VAL A 255 10.60 8.25 -16.50
C VAL A 255 10.22 8.30 -15.04
N ARG A 256 8.99 8.68 -14.76
CA ARG A 256 8.35 8.58 -13.45
C ARG A 256 7.20 7.61 -13.53
N THR A 257 7.20 6.60 -12.67
CA THR A 257 6.03 5.75 -12.42
C THR A 257 5.51 5.99 -11.02
N VAL A 258 4.21 5.85 -10.82
CA VAL A 258 3.51 6.11 -9.57
C VAL A 258 2.48 5.01 -9.34
N ASP A 259 2.58 4.31 -8.22
CA ASP A 259 1.50 3.45 -7.74
C ASP A 259 0.51 4.29 -6.93
N PRO A 260 -0.71 4.55 -7.42
CA PRO A 260 -1.67 5.42 -6.75
C PRO A 260 -2.25 4.81 -5.48
N ASP A 261 -2.24 3.48 -5.37
CA ASP A 261 -2.95 2.74 -4.31
C ASP A 261 -2.04 2.06 -3.28
N ALA A 262 -0.72 1.96 -3.54
CA ALA A 262 0.21 1.26 -2.67
C ALA A 262 0.15 1.74 -1.21
N LEU A 263 0.33 3.04 -0.97
CA LEU A 263 0.33 3.59 0.39
C LEU A 263 -1.05 3.48 1.06
N LYS A 264 -2.14 3.62 0.30
CA LYS A 264 -3.51 3.44 0.79
C LYS A 264 -3.72 2.00 1.25
N THR A 265 -3.29 1.03 0.45
CA THR A 265 -3.36 -0.40 0.79
C THR A 265 -2.53 -0.74 2.02
N ILE A 266 -1.30 -0.21 2.12
CA ILE A 266 -0.45 -0.37 3.30
C ILE A 266 -1.15 0.20 4.55
N ASN A 267 -1.65 1.43 4.49
CA ASN A 267 -2.31 2.08 5.62
C ASN A 267 -3.60 1.35 6.03
N HIS A 268 -4.40 0.87 5.06
CA HIS A 268 -5.59 0.06 5.36
C HIS A 268 -5.22 -1.24 6.06
N THR A 269 -4.21 -1.96 5.58
CA THR A 269 -3.73 -3.19 6.21
C THR A 269 -3.24 -2.93 7.63
N VAL A 270 -2.44 -1.89 7.84
CA VAL A 270 -1.98 -1.47 9.16
C VAL A 270 -3.16 -1.13 10.09
N ALA A 271 -4.17 -0.43 9.60
CA ALA A 271 -5.37 -0.11 10.38
C ALA A 271 -6.13 -1.36 10.83
N VAL A 272 -6.24 -2.37 9.97
CA VAL A 272 -6.85 -3.67 10.32
C VAL A 272 -6.04 -4.37 11.42
N PHE A 273 -4.71 -4.41 11.32
CA PHE A 273 -3.87 -4.99 12.38
C PHE A 273 -3.97 -4.23 13.70
N VAL A 274 -4.07 -2.90 13.68
CA VAL A 274 -4.31 -2.07 14.87
C VAL A 274 -5.66 -2.41 15.48
N LEU A 275 -6.72 -2.55 14.68
CA LEU A 275 -8.04 -2.94 15.16
C LEU A 275 -8.02 -4.33 15.84
N ILE A 276 -7.36 -5.30 15.22
CA ILE A 276 -7.20 -6.64 15.79
C ILE A 276 -6.45 -6.58 17.13
N LEU A 277 -5.37 -5.79 17.21
CA LEU A 277 -4.62 -5.62 18.46
C LEU A 277 -5.48 -4.98 19.56
N VAL A 278 -6.27 -3.95 19.22
CA VAL A 278 -7.19 -3.30 20.17
C VAL A 278 -8.22 -4.30 20.68
N LEU A 279 -8.83 -5.10 19.80
CA LEU A 279 -9.80 -6.13 20.22
C LEU A 279 -9.14 -7.22 21.06
N ALA A 280 -7.92 -7.65 20.72
CA ALA A 280 -7.16 -8.64 21.48
C ALA A 280 -6.81 -8.16 22.91
N LEU A 281 -6.74 -6.86 23.14
CA LEU A 281 -6.53 -6.27 24.46
C LEU A 281 -7.86 -6.02 25.19
N LEU A 282 -8.87 -5.51 24.51
CA LEU A 282 -10.17 -5.14 25.12
C LEU A 282 -10.99 -6.36 25.56
N VAL A 283 -11.05 -7.41 24.74
CA VAL A 283 -11.88 -8.58 25.06
C VAL A 283 -11.43 -9.26 26.36
N PRO A 284 -10.14 -9.61 26.57
CA PRO A 284 -9.69 -10.18 27.83
C PRO A 284 -9.88 -9.22 29.02
N LEU A 285 -9.71 -7.91 28.81
CA LEU A 285 -9.93 -6.90 29.85
C LEU A 285 -11.38 -6.89 30.33
N ILE A 286 -12.33 -6.85 29.40
CA ILE A 286 -13.77 -6.89 29.72
C ILE A 286 -14.12 -8.21 30.44
N LEU A 287 -13.66 -9.34 29.88
CA LEU A 287 -13.92 -10.66 30.50
C LEU A 287 -13.34 -10.73 31.91
N MET A 288 -12.15 -10.18 32.15
CA MET A 288 -11.52 -10.17 33.46
C MET A 288 -12.30 -9.30 34.46
N ILE A 289 -12.77 -8.12 34.03
CA ILE A 289 -13.61 -7.26 34.90
C ILE A 289 -14.90 -7.99 35.27
N CYS A 290 -15.61 -8.55 34.29
CA CYS A 290 -16.83 -9.30 34.54
C CYS A 290 -16.61 -10.52 35.46
N PHE A 291 -15.52 -11.27 35.23
CA PHE A 291 -15.16 -12.41 36.07
C PHE A 291 -14.78 -11.99 37.49
N SER A 292 -13.98 -10.92 37.62
CA SER A 292 -13.56 -10.37 38.91
C SER A 292 -14.78 -9.92 39.75
N ASP A 293 -15.71 -9.20 39.14
CA ASP A 293 -16.94 -8.76 39.83
C ASP A 293 -17.81 -9.92 40.23
N TYR A 294 -18.04 -10.88 39.30
CA TYR A 294 -18.79 -12.12 39.61
C TYR A 294 -18.17 -12.90 40.77
N PHE A 295 -16.84 -13.10 40.73
CA PHE A 295 -16.11 -13.87 41.73
C PHE A 295 -16.05 -13.16 43.08
N SER A 296 -15.79 -11.84 43.07
CA SER A 296 -15.76 -10.99 44.29
C SER A 296 -17.11 -11.00 45.02
N THR A 297 -18.22 -10.88 44.29
CA THR A 297 -19.58 -10.92 44.88
C THR A 297 -19.85 -12.26 45.57
N ARG A 298 -19.46 -13.38 44.94
CA ARG A 298 -19.65 -14.71 45.52
C ARG A 298 -18.78 -14.95 46.75
N ILE A 299 -17.53 -14.55 46.75
CA ILE A 299 -16.65 -14.63 47.93
C ILE A 299 -17.18 -13.78 49.07
N THR A 300 -17.69 -12.59 48.76
CA THR A 300 -18.26 -11.70 49.78
C THR A 300 -19.54 -12.32 50.41
N THR A 301 -20.37 -12.98 49.60
CA THR A 301 -21.55 -13.71 50.08
C THR A 301 -21.15 -14.87 51.00
N LEU A 302 -20.16 -15.67 50.59
CA LEU A 302 -19.64 -16.76 51.43
C LEU A 302 -19.06 -16.24 52.73
N LYS A 303 -18.23 -15.18 52.69
CA LYS A 303 -17.66 -14.51 53.87
C LYS A 303 -18.76 -14.00 54.82
N SER A 304 -19.80 -13.37 54.27
CA SER A 304 -20.95 -12.87 55.06
C SER A 304 -21.72 -14.01 55.72
N ALA A 305 -21.95 -15.12 55.02
CA ALA A 305 -22.61 -16.31 55.59
C ALA A 305 -21.79 -16.92 56.74
N MET A 306 -20.47 -17.05 56.55
CA MET A 306 -19.57 -17.52 57.62
C MET A 306 -19.57 -16.57 58.82
N HIS A 307 -19.52 -15.26 58.59
CA HIS A 307 -19.56 -14.29 59.70
C HIS A 307 -20.86 -14.31 60.45
N ARG A 308 -22.01 -14.41 59.78
CA ARG A 308 -23.32 -14.55 60.44
C ARG A 308 -23.44 -15.84 61.32
N ALA A 309 -22.96 -16.94 60.71
CA ALA A 309 -22.92 -18.22 61.46
C ALA A 309 -22.05 -18.12 62.72
N SER A 310 -20.91 -17.43 62.67
CA SER A 310 -20.03 -17.23 63.83
C SER A 310 -20.67 -16.38 64.94
N LEU A 311 -21.65 -15.54 64.61
CA LEU A 311 -22.43 -14.75 65.61
C LEU A 311 -23.69 -15.45 66.11
N GLY A 312 -23.89 -16.70 65.73
CA GLY A 312 -25.10 -17.48 66.17
C GLY A 312 -26.34 -17.22 65.32
N ASP A 313 -26.20 -16.49 64.19
CA ASP A 313 -27.28 -16.32 63.20
C ASP A 313 -27.19 -17.45 62.19
N TYR A 314 -27.89 -18.55 62.45
CA TYR A 314 -27.87 -19.75 61.60
C TYR A 314 -28.79 -19.65 60.38
N ASN A 315 -29.52 -18.53 60.21
CA ASN A 315 -30.42 -18.32 59.11
C ASN A 315 -29.62 -17.81 57.87
N ILE A 316 -28.80 -18.71 57.24
CA ILE A 316 -27.99 -18.38 56.10
C ILE A 316 -28.85 -18.45 54.85
N ILE A 317 -28.46 -17.61 53.83
CA ILE A 317 -29.12 -17.46 52.51
C ILE A 317 -29.31 -18.84 51.85
N GLU A 318 -30.54 -19.17 51.48
CA GLU A 318 -30.89 -20.50 50.93
C GLU A 318 -30.36 -20.76 49.52
N GLN A 319 -29.92 -19.73 48.76
CA GLN A 319 -29.50 -19.90 47.36
C GLN A 319 -28.11 -19.31 47.09
N PHE A 320 -27.14 -20.17 46.98
CA PHE A 320 -25.84 -19.89 46.39
C PHE A 320 -25.76 -20.58 45.03
N ARG A 321 -26.04 -19.81 43.93
CA ARG A 321 -26.14 -20.36 42.56
C ARG A 321 -24.76 -20.67 41.98
N GLY A 322 -24.62 -21.83 41.33
CA GLY A 322 -23.45 -22.29 40.60
C GLY A 322 -23.17 -23.77 40.82
N ASP A 323 -22.35 -24.36 39.98
CA ASP A 323 -21.90 -25.76 40.07
C ASP A 323 -20.36 -25.80 40.06
N ASP A 324 -19.72 -24.94 40.86
CA ASP A 324 -18.28 -24.83 41.00
C ASP A 324 -17.85 -25.10 42.44
N GLU A 325 -16.53 -25.10 42.69
CA GLU A 325 -15.91 -25.37 43.98
C GLU A 325 -16.39 -24.41 45.08
N LEU A 326 -16.77 -23.17 44.71
CA LEU A 326 -17.35 -22.22 45.66
C LEU A 326 -18.75 -22.62 46.08
N SER A 327 -19.56 -23.17 45.19
CA SER A 327 -20.90 -23.67 45.49
C SER A 327 -20.85 -24.89 46.38
N ASP A 328 -19.88 -25.79 46.15
CA ASP A 328 -19.67 -26.96 46.99
C ASP A 328 -19.19 -26.55 48.40
N THR A 329 -18.24 -25.61 48.46
CA THR A 329 -17.81 -25.05 49.76
C THR A 329 -18.96 -24.40 50.52
N PHE A 330 -19.89 -23.72 49.82
CA PHE A 330 -21.06 -23.14 50.46
C PHE A 330 -22.06 -24.22 50.97
N LYS A 331 -22.25 -25.32 50.22
CA LYS A 331 -23.07 -26.48 50.67
C LYS A 331 -22.47 -27.11 51.93
N ASP A 332 -21.14 -27.31 51.93
CA ASP A 332 -20.44 -27.86 53.11
C ASP A 332 -20.56 -26.93 54.33
N LEU A 333 -20.43 -25.60 54.10
CA LEU A 333 -20.69 -24.61 55.15
C LEU A 333 -22.14 -24.73 55.71
N LYS A 334 -23.13 -24.82 54.82
CA LYS A 334 -24.53 -24.94 55.21
C LYS A 334 -24.76 -26.19 56.03
N LEU A 335 -24.25 -27.35 55.57
CA LEU A 335 -24.33 -28.59 56.32
C LEU A 335 -23.67 -28.48 57.69
N THR A 336 -22.53 -27.80 57.79
CA THR A 336 -21.84 -27.57 59.07
C THR A 336 -22.65 -26.69 60.01
N VAL A 337 -23.23 -25.60 59.47
CA VAL A 337 -24.07 -24.67 60.25
C VAL A 337 -25.35 -25.34 60.76
N ASP A 338 -26.04 -26.12 59.92
CA ASP A 338 -27.20 -26.88 60.24
C ASP A 338 -26.89 -27.89 61.40
N ALA A 339 -25.78 -28.61 61.32
CA ALA A 339 -25.30 -29.52 62.31
C ALA A 339 -24.96 -28.84 63.67
N ILE A 340 -24.37 -27.62 63.61
CA ILE A 340 -24.11 -26.81 64.81
C ILE A 340 -25.45 -26.38 65.49
N HIS A 341 -26.40 -25.88 64.69
CA HIS A 341 -27.72 -25.48 65.14
C HIS A 341 -28.46 -26.62 65.83
N ASP A 342 -28.46 -27.81 65.20
CA ASP A 342 -29.09 -29.00 65.78
C ASP A 342 -28.44 -29.43 67.12
N LYS A 343 -27.10 -29.39 67.20
CA LYS A 343 -26.37 -29.68 68.41
C LYS A 343 -26.67 -28.66 69.55
N GLU A 344 -26.74 -27.39 69.17
CA GLU A 344 -27.04 -26.32 70.10
C GLU A 344 -28.46 -26.46 70.63
N ALA A 345 -29.46 -26.78 69.83
CA ALA A 345 -30.81 -27.07 70.19
C ALA A 345 -30.86 -28.28 71.13
N GLN A 346 -30.16 -29.38 70.80
CA GLN A 346 -30.07 -30.55 71.70
C GLN A 346 -29.42 -30.21 73.06
N PHE A 347 -28.40 -29.38 73.06
CA PHE A 347 -27.72 -28.92 74.25
C PHE A 347 -28.68 -28.11 75.15
N TYR A 348 -29.44 -27.19 74.60
CA TYR A 348 -30.41 -26.41 75.33
C TYR A 348 -31.55 -27.29 75.85
N GLU A 349 -32.05 -28.22 75.08
CA GLU A 349 -33.07 -29.20 75.57
C GLU A 349 -32.51 -30.06 76.70
N ALA A 350 -31.30 -30.54 76.61
CA ALA A 350 -30.66 -31.32 77.66
C ALA A 350 -30.51 -30.49 78.96
N ARG A 351 -30.09 -29.23 78.79
CA ARG A 351 -29.94 -28.32 79.95
C ARG A 351 -31.28 -27.98 80.62
N ILE A 352 -32.36 -27.82 79.84
CA ILE A 352 -33.73 -27.61 80.37
C ILE A 352 -34.19 -28.87 81.11
N ARG A 353 -33.94 -30.07 80.55
CA ARG A 353 -34.24 -31.36 81.24
C ARG A 353 -33.51 -31.50 82.57
N GLU A 354 -32.17 -31.17 82.51
CA GLU A 354 -31.35 -31.18 83.72
C GLU A 354 -31.91 -30.24 84.82
N GLN A 355 -32.26 -29.01 84.41
CA GLN A 355 -32.88 -28.01 85.36
C GLN A 355 -34.22 -28.49 85.89
N GLN A 356 -35.01 -29.12 85.03
CA GLN A 356 -36.30 -29.73 85.48
C GLN A 356 -36.12 -30.86 86.51
N LEU A 357 -35.08 -31.72 86.26
CA LEU A 357 -34.74 -32.79 87.19
C LEU A 357 -34.25 -32.23 88.53
N VAL A 358 -33.36 -31.20 88.50
CA VAL A 358 -32.90 -30.51 89.72
C VAL A 358 -34.06 -29.86 90.44
N ASN A 359 -34.97 -29.17 89.79
CA ASN A 359 -36.15 -28.58 90.40
C ASN A 359 -37.07 -29.65 90.99
N ARG A 360 -37.27 -30.76 90.27
CA ARG A 360 -38.07 -31.88 90.77
C ARG A 360 -37.45 -32.57 92.00
N GLN A 361 -36.10 -32.67 91.97
CA GLN A 361 -35.40 -33.20 93.15
C GLN A 361 -35.51 -32.26 94.31
N GLN A 362 -35.36 -30.95 94.16
CA GLN A 362 -35.56 -29.96 95.21
C GLN A 362 -37.02 -29.97 95.74
N GLN A 363 -37.99 -30.14 94.86
CA GLN A 363 -39.42 -30.26 95.30
C GLN A 363 -39.65 -31.53 96.10
N MET A 364 -39.09 -32.68 95.69
CA MET A 364 -39.17 -33.93 96.45
C MET A 364 -38.46 -33.82 97.77
N GLU A 365 -37.26 -33.14 97.83
CA GLU A 365 -36.58 -32.85 99.12
C GLU A 365 -37.45 -31.97 100.01
N PHE A 366 -38.10 -30.93 99.43
CA PHE A 366 -39.00 -30.06 100.16
C PHE A 366 -40.23 -30.82 100.67
N GLU A 367 -40.85 -31.67 99.83
CA GLU A 367 -41.98 -32.52 100.23
C GLU A 367 -41.55 -33.52 101.31
N MET A 368 -40.36 -34.11 101.24
CA MET A 368 -39.79 -35.00 102.21
C MET A 368 -39.59 -34.27 103.58
N LEU A 369 -38.98 -33.06 103.52
CA LEU A 369 -38.84 -32.24 104.73
C LEU A 369 -40.17 -31.79 105.28
N ALA A 370 -41.16 -31.46 104.46
CA ALA A 370 -42.50 -31.10 104.88
C ALA A 370 -43.23 -32.31 105.48
N SER A 371 -43.00 -33.54 104.98
CA SER A 371 -43.58 -34.78 105.59
C SER A 371 -42.93 -35.16 106.93
N GLN A 372 -41.66 -34.77 107.17
CA GLN A 372 -40.97 -34.97 108.46
C GLN A 372 -41.44 -34.00 109.57
N ILE A 373 -42.06 -32.87 109.18
CA ILE A 373 -42.73 -31.98 110.12
C ILE A 373 -44.03 -32.67 110.54
N ASN A 374 -43.97 -33.35 111.65
CA ASN A 374 -45.07 -34.12 112.24
C ASN A 374 -46.34 -33.27 112.34
N PRO A 375 -47.43 -33.63 111.61
CA PRO A 375 -48.67 -32.84 111.64
C PRO A 375 -49.21 -32.63 113.06
N HIS A 376 -48.67 -33.39 113.99
CA HIS A 376 -49.08 -33.28 115.37
C HIS A 376 -48.54 -32.04 116.12
N PHE A 377 -47.60 -31.28 115.52
CA PHE A 377 -47.04 -30.06 116.12
C PHE A 377 -47.80 -28.77 115.77
N LEU A 378 -48.81 -28.82 114.90
CA LEU A 378 -49.63 -27.67 114.46
C LEU A 378 -51.03 -27.66 115.13
N TYR A 379 -51.31 -28.63 116.00
CA TYR A 379 -52.62 -28.71 116.69
C TYR A 379 -52.43 -28.74 118.18
N ASN A 380 -51.53 -28.05 118.82
CA ASN A 380 -51.50 -27.70 120.18
C ASN A 380 -51.38 -26.22 120.44
#